data_42e9b774957e62e3030af5f997d799f9
#
_entry.id   42e9b774957e62e3030af5f997d799f9
#
_cell.length_a   1.000
_cell.length_b   1.000
_cell.length_c   1.000
_cell.angle_alpha   90.00
_cell.angle_beta   90.00
_cell.angle_gamma   90.00
#
_symmetry.space_group_name_H-M   'P 1'
#
loop_
_entity.id
_entity.type
_entity.pdbx_description
1 polymer ?
#
loop_
_entity_poly.entity_id
_entity_poly.type
_entity_poly.pdbx_seq_one_letter_code
_entity_poly.pdbx_strand_id
1 'polypeptide(L)'
;MDGSMQEFATVKRGMALAMALALAACASDLAPPQKSSANDAPAGAGLNVPAGSNEDFIVNVGRRVFFAENSAALDDTAKTTLDNQAEWLSTYPAYKVKVEGFADEKGSAQFNMQLGRKRAEAVVTYLTSKGIPAARLKAKSFGNAPNRKVKACDDISCWSQNRRAVTVLVTDVET
;
A
#
# COMPACT_ATOMS: atom_id res chain seq x y z
N MET A 1 -1.11 7.31 78.00
CA MET A 1 -0.07 6.43 78.58
C MET A 1 0.92 6.22 77.48
N ASP A 2 1.87 7.10 77.42
CA ASP A 2 3.26 6.96 77.92
C ASP A 2 3.97 5.94 77.03
N GLY A 3 5.06 6.23 76.51
CA GLY A 3 6.14 7.18 76.65
C GLY A 3 7.16 6.79 75.64
N SER A 4 7.77 7.73 75.08
CA SER A 4 9.01 8.32 75.55
C SER A 4 10.25 7.63 75.02
N MET A 5 10.93 8.43 74.26
CA MET A 5 12.33 8.91 74.47
C MET A 5 13.38 8.02 73.84
N GLN A 6 14.08 8.65 72.89
CA GLN A 6 15.43 9.23 72.98
C GLN A 6 16.53 8.14 72.96
N GLU A 7 17.67 8.31 72.43
CA GLU A 7 18.54 9.42 72.09
C GLU A 7 19.76 8.97 71.28
N PHE A 8 20.34 9.95 70.59
CA PHE A 8 21.78 10.28 70.41
C PHE A 8 22.73 9.32 69.69
N ALA A 9 23.13 9.79 68.61
CA ALA A 9 24.45 10.38 68.30
C ALA A 9 25.60 9.38 68.18
N THR A 10 26.32 9.37 67.10
CA THR A 10 27.60 10.08 66.99
C THR A 10 28.24 9.89 65.62
N VAL A 11 28.58 10.99 65.03
CA VAL A 11 29.51 11.27 63.95
C VAL A 11 30.77 10.41 63.99
N LYS A 12 31.15 9.84 62.83
CA LYS A 12 32.54 9.77 62.44
C LYS A 12 32.72 10.01 60.93
N ARG A 13 33.46 11.05 60.65
CA ARG A 13 34.01 11.44 59.38
C ARG A 13 34.87 10.31 58.78
N GLY A 14 34.65 9.99 57.56
CA GLY A 14 35.55 9.18 56.78
C GLY A 14 35.46 9.64 55.34
N MET A 15 36.45 10.36 54.94
CA MET A 15 36.73 10.91 53.62
C MET A 15 37.13 9.75 52.74
N ALA A 16 36.56 9.67 51.55
CA ALA A 16 37.35 9.47 50.33
C ALA A 16 36.52 8.92 49.16
N LEU A 17 36.77 9.52 48.12
CA LEU A 17 36.84 9.07 46.73
C LEU A 17 35.53 9.09 45.92
N ALA A 18 35.44 10.19 45.21
CA ALA A 18 34.61 10.33 44.03
C ALA A 18 34.98 9.28 42.97
N MET A 19 34.02 8.46 42.60
CA MET A 19 34.05 7.71 41.36
C MET A 19 32.76 8.01 40.61
N ALA A 20 32.84 9.02 39.75
CA ALA A 20 31.78 9.39 38.82
C ALA A 20 31.67 8.27 37.77
N LEU A 21 30.73 7.34 37.94
CA LEU A 21 30.26 6.52 36.84
C LEU A 21 29.24 7.34 36.05
N ALA A 22 29.68 7.85 34.91
CA ALA A 22 28.79 8.38 33.87
C ALA A 22 28.00 7.20 33.27
N LEU A 23 26.78 7.01 33.76
CA LEU A 23 25.78 6.19 33.03
C LEU A 23 25.31 7.01 31.86
N ALA A 24 25.90 6.75 30.70
CA ALA A 24 25.33 7.17 29.41
C ALA A 24 23.97 6.45 29.24
N ALA A 25 22.89 7.15 29.54
CA ALA A 25 21.56 6.74 29.19
C ALA A 25 21.45 6.84 27.67
N CYS A 26 21.53 5.68 26.98
CA CYS A 26 21.05 5.57 25.62
C CYS A 26 19.53 5.77 25.67
N ALA A 27 19.07 7.00 25.47
CA ALA A 27 17.72 7.29 25.10
C ALA A 27 17.53 6.73 23.68
N SER A 28 16.96 5.54 23.61
CA SER A 28 16.43 5.01 22.34
C SER A 28 15.22 5.87 22.00
N ASP A 29 15.41 6.85 21.12
CA ASP A 29 14.32 7.53 20.44
C ASP A 29 13.52 6.46 19.70
N LEU A 30 12.42 6.03 20.28
CA LEU A 30 11.36 5.29 19.63
C LEU A 30 10.66 6.29 18.69
N ALA A 31 11.21 6.44 17.50
CA ALA A 31 10.50 7.09 16.42
C ALA A 31 9.15 6.35 16.21
N PRO A 32 8.04 7.08 16.04
CA PRO A 32 6.76 6.45 15.78
C PRO A 32 6.88 5.58 14.54
N PRO A 33 6.16 4.43 14.46
CA PRO A 33 6.21 3.56 13.28
C PRO A 33 5.79 4.37 12.06
N GLN A 34 6.77 4.63 11.19
CA GLN A 34 6.48 5.15 9.87
C GLN A 34 5.62 4.10 9.17
N LYS A 35 4.43 4.50 8.75
CA LYS A 35 3.60 3.71 7.85
C LYS A 35 4.42 3.51 6.58
N SER A 36 5.11 2.37 6.49
CA SER A 36 5.70 1.94 5.23
C SER A 36 4.54 1.71 4.28
N SER A 37 4.34 2.65 3.39
CA SER A 37 3.50 2.46 2.22
C SER A 37 4.08 1.29 1.45
N ALA A 38 3.35 0.18 1.33
CA ALA A 38 3.76 -1.01 0.60
C ALA A 38 3.95 -0.76 -0.92
N ASN A 39 3.99 0.49 -1.32
CA ASN A 39 4.26 1.00 -2.66
C ASN A 39 5.64 1.67 -2.78
N ASP A 40 6.52 1.48 -1.78
CA ASP A 40 7.93 1.84 -1.94
C ASP A 40 8.61 0.90 -2.96
N ALA A 41 8.25 1.10 -4.23
CA ALA A 41 9.26 0.98 -5.26
C ALA A 41 10.35 1.99 -4.88
N PRO A 42 11.66 1.62 -4.90
CA PRO A 42 12.72 2.55 -4.57
C PRO A 42 12.49 3.81 -5.39
N ALA A 43 12.39 4.96 -4.70
CA ALA A 43 12.31 6.24 -5.36
C ALA A 43 13.45 6.28 -6.36
N GLY A 44 13.13 6.09 -7.64
CA GLY A 44 14.10 6.01 -8.71
C GLY A 44 14.86 7.31 -8.72
N ALA A 45 16.11 7.25 -8.29
CA ALA A 45 17.00 8.37 -8.28
C ALA A 45 17.00 8.98 -9.69
N GLY A 46 16.43 10.17 -9.84
CA GLY A 46 16.68 11.03 -10.97
C GLY A 46 15.84 10.88 -12.24
N LEU A 47 14.75 10.13 -12.25
CA LEU A 47 13.80 10.20 -13.35
C LEU A 47 12.96 11.47 -13.18
N ASN A 48 13.24 12.47 -14.01
CA ASN A 48 12.39 13.65 -14.12
C ASN A 48 11.09 13.27 -14.84
N VAL A 49 10.16 12.66 -14.08
CA VAL A 49 8.86 12.23 -14.58
C VAL A 49 7.93 13.43 -14.61
N PRO A 50 7.44 13.86 -15.76
CA PRO A 50 6.53 14.99 -15.85
C PRO A 50 5.24 14.72 -15.07
N ALA A 51 4.87 15.64 -14.17
CA ALA A 51 3.63 15.53 -13.42
C ALA A 51 2.42 15.45 -14.37
N GLY A 52 1.48 14.56 -14.06
CA GLY A 52 0.29 14.32 -14.89
C GLY A 52 0.52 13.46 -16.14
N SER A 53 1.74 12.92 -16.31
CA SER A 53 2.00 11.95 -17.38
C SER A 53 1.54 10.54 -17.02
N ASN A 54 1.45 9.66 -18.01
CA ASN A 54 1.18 8.24 -17.77
C ASN A 54 2.29 7.59 -16.92
N GLU A 55 3.53 8.01 -17.11
CA GLU A 55 4.69 7.59 -16.33
C GLU A 55 4.56 8.03 -14.86
N ASP A 56 4.10 9.25 -14.60
CA ASP A 56 3.82 9.75 -13.26
C ASP A 56 2.77 8.88 -12.55
N PHE A 57 1.68 8.57 -13.23
CA PHE A 57 0.67 7.66 -12.68
C PHE A 57 1.22 6.26 -12.36
N ILE A 58 2.09 5.72 -13.21
CA ILE A 58 2.66 4.38 -13.03
C ILE A 58 3.68 4.36 -11.88
N VAL A 59 4.55 5.36 -11.81
CA VAL A 59 5.71 5.37 -10.90
C VAL A 59 5.36 5.91 -9.52
N ASN A 60 4.62 7.02 -9.47
CA ASN A 60 4.37 7.75 -8.23
C ASN A 60 3.03 7.40 -7.57
N VAL A 61 2.03 6.99 -8.34
CA VAL A 61 0.69 6.66 -7.83
C VAL A 61 0.49 5.15 -7.69
N GLY A 62 1.00 4.40 -8.64
CA GLY A 62 0.80 2.95 -8.69
C GLY A 62 -0.52 2.57 -9.37
N ARG A 63 -0.43 1.71 -10.39
CA ARG A 63 -1.59 1.32 -11.21
C ARG A 63 -2.18 -0.04 -10.88
N ARG A 64 -1.65 -0.76 -9.89
CA ARG A 64 -2.06 -2.14 -9.58
C ARG A 64 -2.60 -2.26 -8.18
N VAL A 65 -3.67 -3.03 -8.04
CA VAL A 65 -4.17 -3.52 -6.77
C VAL A 65 -4.29 -5.04 -6.83
N PHE A 66 -4.04 -5.70 -5.70
CA PHE A 66 -4.01 -7.15 -5.59
C PHE A 66 -5.19 -7.67 -4.77
N PHE A 67 -5.50 -8.95 -4.94
CA PHE A 67 -6.64 -9.58 -4.29
C PHE A 67 -6.26 -10.91 -3.64
N ALA A 68 -6.99 -11.26 -2.60
CA ALA A 68 -6.92 -12.58 -2.02
C ALA A 68 -7.43 -13.65 -3.01
N GLU A 69 -7.10 -14.90 -2.73
CA GLU A 69 -7.58 -16.04 -3.53
C GLU A 69 -9.11 -16.08 -3.56
N ASN A 70 -9.67 -16.32 -4.74
CA ASN A 70 -11.12 -16.38 -4.99
C ASN A 70 -11.91 -15.14 -4.52
N SER A 71 -11.26 -14.02 -4.26
CA SER A 71 -11.87 -12.80 -3.76
C SER A 71 -11.77 -11.63 -4.75
N ALA A 72 -12.75 -10.75 -4.71
CA ALA A 72 -12.76 -9.43 -5.32
C ALA A 72 -12.90 -8.31 -4.26
N ALA A 73 -12.75 -8.64 -2.97
CA ALA A 73 -12.77 -7.66 -1.90
C ALA A 73 -11.47 -6.84 -1.89
N LEU A 74 -11.61 -5.54 -1.74
CA LEU A 74 -10.48 -4.62 -1.61
C LEU A 74 -10.04 -4.59 -0.14
N ASP A 75 -8.80 -4.93 0.12
CA ASP A 75 -8.16 -4.74 1.43
C ASP A 75 -7.71 -3.28 1.63
N ASP A 76 -7.17 -2.97 2.80
CA ASP A 76 -6.79 -1.59 3.12
C ASP A 76 -5.60 -1.09 2.28
N THR A 77 -4.70 -1.98 1.87
CA THR A 77 -3.59 -1.64 0.96
C THR A 77 -4.13 -1.28 -0.42
N ALA A 78 -5.05 -2.08 -0.95
CA ALA A 78 -5.72 -1.79 -2.22
C ALA A 78 -6.50 -0.46 -2.16
N LYS A 79 -7.22 -0.20 -1.07
CA LYS A 79 -7.96 1.05 -0.88
C LYS A 79 -7.03 2.26 -0.83
N THR A 80 -5.90 2.17 -0.10
CA THR A 80 -4.90 3.25 -0.07
C THR A 80 -4.36 3.56 -1.45
N THR A 81 -4.02 2.53 -2.24
CA THR A 81 -3.58 2.73 -3.63
C THR A 81 -4.67 3.40 -4.48
N LEU A 82 -5.93 2.98 -4.31
CA LEU A 82 -7.05 3.55 -5.06
C LEU A 82 -7.40 4.98 -4.60
N ASP A 83 -7.16 5.34 -3.35
CA ASP A 83 -7.30 6.72 -2.86
C ASP A 83 -6.29 7.63 -3.56
N ASN A 84 -5.02 7.22 -3.67
CA ASN A 84 -4.02 7.96 -4.42
C ASN A 84 -4.37 8.06 -5.92
N GLN A 85 -4.91 6.99 -6.51
CA GLN A 85 -5.41 7.01 -7.89
C GLN A 85 -6.56 7.99 -8.07
N ALA A 86 -7.52 8.02 -7.14
CA ALA A 86 -8.66 8.92 -7.21
C ALA A 86 -8.23 10.39 -7.09
N GLU A 87 -7.30 10.72 -6.19
CA GLU A 87 -6.74 12.06 -6.06
C GLU A 87 -6.06 12.51 -7.35
N TRP A 88 -5.20 11.66 -7.91
CA TRP A 88 -4.53 11.93 -9.18
C TRP A 88 -5.50 12.11 -10.33
N LEU A 89 -6.50 11.22 -10.48
CA LEU A 89 -7.53 11.29 -11.51
C LEU A 89 -8.45 12.51 -11.37
N SER A 90 -8.61 13.04 -10.17
CA SER A 90 -9.33 14.29 -9.92
C SER A 90 -8.53 15.50 -10.38
N THR A 91 -7.21 15.47 -10.18
CA THR A 91 -6.29 16.51 -10.63
C THR A 91 -6.15 16.55 -12.15
N TYR A 92 -6.23 15.36 -12.79
CA TYR A 92 -6.07 15.22 -14.25
C TYR A 92 -7.34 14.67 -14.92
N PRO A 93 -8.39 15.49 -15.08
CA PRO A 93 -9.72 15.04 -15.52
C PRO A 93 -9.80 14.60 -16.99
N ALA A 94 -8.80 14.94 -17.81
CA ALA A 94 -8.78 14.56 -19.24
C ALA A 94 -8.63 13.06 -19.48
N TYR A 95 -8.09 12.31 -18.52
CA TYR A 95 -7.90 10.87 -18.70
C TYR A 95 -9.19 10.09 -18.51
N LYS A 96 -9.47 9.21 -19.45
CA LYS A 96 -10.38 8.08 -19.27
C LYS A 96 -9.59 6.89 -18.71
N VAL A 97 -10.29 5.96 -18.09
CA VAL A 97 -9.67 4.84 -17.38
C VAL A 97 -10.30 3.53 -17.82
N LYS A 98 -9.46 2.57 -18.17
CA LYS A 98 -9.84 1.17 -18.33
C LYS A 98 -9.26 0.36 -17.17
N VAL A 99 -10.10 -0.25 -16.36
CA VAL A 99 -9.69 -1.14 -15.28
C VAL A 99 -9.70 -2.57 -15.83
N GLU A 100 -8.52 -3.18 -15.87
CA GLU A 100 -8.31 -4.54 -16.35
C GLU A 100 -8.22 -5.52 -15.17
N GLY A 101 -9.15 -6.47 -15.07
CA GLY A 101 -9.20 -7.45 -14.01
C GLY A 101 -8.67 -8.82 -14.43
N PHE A 102 -7.87 -9.42 -13.56
CA PHE A 102 -7.18 -10.69 -13.80
C PHE A 102 -7.43 -11.68 -12.67
N ALA A 103 -7.36 -12.97 -12.99
CA ALA A 103 -7.37 -14.08 -12.05
C ALA A 103 -6.06 -14.87 -12.15
N ASP A 104 -5.84 -15.77 -11.19
CA ASP A 104 -4.75 -16.72 -11.22
C ASP A 104 -5.08 -17.95 -12.11
N GLU A 105 -4.24 -18.96 -12.06
CA GLU A 105 -4.34 -20.15 -12.90
C GLU A 105 -5.37 -21.17 -12.41
N LYS A 106 -5.88 -21.02 -11.19
CA LYS A 106 -6.83 -21.96 -10.60
C LYS A 106 -8.24 -21.79 -11.18
N GLY A 107 -8.94 -22.91 -11.36
CA GLY A 107 -10.32 -22.93 -11.80
C GLY A 107 -10.51 -22.89 -13.33
N SER A 108 -11.76 -22.89 -13.75
CA SER A 108 -12.11 -22.86 -15.17
C SER A 108 -11.90 -21.46 -15.78
N ALA A 109 -11.70 -21.41 -17.09
CA ALA A 109 -11.59 -20.14 -17.81
C ALA A 109 -12.82 -19.25 -17.62
N GLN A 110 -14.02 -19.85 -17.59
CA GLN A 110 -15.27 -19.12 -17.35
C GLN A 110 -15.32 -18.52 -15.94
N PHE A 111 -14.95 -19.29 -14.91
CA PHE A 111 -14.87 -18.80 -13.53
C PHE A 111 -13.88 -17.64 -13.42
N ASN A 112 -12.69 -17.80 -13.98
CA ASN A 112 -11.65 -16.78 -13.93
C ASN A 112 -12.04 -15.50 -14.69
N MET A 113 -12.75 -15.63 -15.80
CA MET A 113 -13.30 -14.48 -16.52
C MET A 113 -14.31 -13.71 -15.66
N GLN A 114 -15.19 -14.41 -14.93
CA GLN A 114 -16.14 -13.78 -14.02
C GLN A 114 -15.44 -13.14 -12.82
N LEU A 115 -14.43 -13.82 -12.22
CA LEU A 115 -13.68 -13.31 -11.10
C LEU A 115 -12.88 -12.05 -11.47
N GLY A 116 -12.20 -12.07 -12.62
CA GLY A 116 -11.51 -10.90 -13.14
C GLY A 116 -12.47 -9.72 -13.38
N ARG A 117 -13.68 -10.00 -13.86
CA ARG A 117 -14.71 -8.98 -14.02
C ARG A 117 -15.12 -8.37 -12.70
N LYS A 118 -15.43 -9.18 -11.68
CA LYS A 118 -15.78 -8.70 -10.33
C LYS A 118 -14.67 -7.83 -9.73
N ARG A 119 -13.40 -8.20 -9.92
CA ARG A 119 -12.24 -7.42 -9.46
C ARG A 119 -12.17 -6.05 -10.14
N ALA A 120 -12.33 -6.00 -11.46
CA ALA A 120 -12.35 -4.73 -12.18
C ALA A 120 -13.55 -3.85 -11.77
N GLU A 121 -14.73 -4.45 -11.60
CA GLU A 121 -15.93 -3.74 -11.15
C GLU A 121 -15.79 -3.21 -9.71
N ALA A 122 -15.14 -3.95 -8.81
CA ALA A 122 -14.86 -3.49 -7.44
C ALA A 122 -13.99 -2.21 -7.44
N VAL A 123 -12.97 -2.16 -8.29
CA VAL A 123 -12.12 -0.97 -8.46
C VAL A 123 -12.93 0.20 -9.05
N VAL A 124 -13.71 -0.04 -10.11
CA VAL A 124 -14.57 1.01 -10.71
C VAL A 124 -15.55 1.56 -9.68
N THR A 125 -16.21 0.69 -8.93
CA THR A 125 -17.14 1.10 -7.86
C THR A 125 -16.44 1.95 -6.80
N TYR A 126 -15.25 1.55 -6.38
CA TYR A 126 -14.48 2.29 -5.40
C TYR A 126 -14.06 3.68 -5.91
N LEU A 127 -13.49 3.77 -7.11
CA LEU A 127 -13.11 5.05 -7.70
C LEU A 127 -14.33 5.97 -7.91
N THR A 128 -15.49 5.40 -8.28
CA THR A 128 -16.74 6.16 -8.39
C THR A 128 -17.18 6.70 -7.03
N SER A 129 -17.06 5.91 -5.95
CA SER A 129 -17.38 6.36 -4.59
C SER A 129 -16.45 7.48 -4.09
N LYS A 130 -15.25 7.61 -4.70
CA LYS A 130 -14.30 8.69 -4.45
C LYS A 130 -14.49 9.91 -5.37
N GLY A 131 -15.58 9.93 -6.15
CA GLY A 131 -15.96 11.08 -6.95
C GLY A 131 -15.49 11.05 -8.41
N ILE A 132 -14.87 9.97 -8.87
CA ILE A 132 -14.50 9.85 -10.29
C ILE A 132 -15.75 9.51 -11.11
N PRO A 133 -16.11 10.31 -12.14
CA PRO A 133 -17.32 10.07 -12.93
C PRO A 133 -17.31 8.69 -13.60
N ALA A 134 -18.40 7.93 -13.45
CA ALA A 134 -18.52 6.59 -14.00
C ALA A 134 -18.35 6.58 -15.55
N ALA A 135 -18.68 7.66 -16.23
CA ALA A 135 -18.50 7.80 -17.68
C ALA A 135 -17.01 7.75 -18.12
N ARG A 136 -16.08 8.04 -17.19
CA ARG A 136 -14.63 7.97 -17.42
C ARG A 136 -14.06 6.56 -17.17
N LEU A 137 -14.83 5.65 -16.57
CA LEU A 137 -14.36 4.36 -16.07
C LEU A 137 -14.97 3.21 -16.88
N LYS A 138 -14.15 2.27 -17.32
CA LYS A 138 -14.60 1.04 -17.98
C LYS A 138 -13.94 -0.18 -17.34
N ALA A 139 -14.72 -1.19 -16.95
CA ALA A 139 -14.21 -2.47 -16.47
C ALA A 139 -14.04 -3.44 -17.63
N LYS A 140 -12.90 -4.16 -17.67
CA LYS A 140 -12.63 -5.24 -18.62
C LYS A 140 -11.98 -6.41 -17.90
N SER A 141 -12.45 -7.62 -18.16
CA SER A 141 -11.82 -8.84 -17.65
C SER A 141 -10.92 -9.48 -18.68
N PHE A 142 -9.82 -10.05 -18.21
CA PHE A 142 -8.94 -10.93 -18.96
C PHE A 142 -8.87 -12.33 -18.35
N GLY A 143 -9.54 -12.55 -17.21
CA GLY A 143 -9.50 -13.82 -16.50
C GLY A 143 -8.05 -14.26 -16.23
N ASN A 144 -7.73 -15.49 -16.59
CA ASN A 144 -6.38 -16.06 -16.53
C ASN A 144 -5.71 -16.18 -17.91
N ALA A 145 -6.00 -15.27 -18.83
CA ALA A 145 -5.46 -15.30 -20.20
C ALA A 145 -3.93 -15.46 -20.21
N PRO A 146 -3.38 -16.47 -20.92
CA PRO A 146 -1.95 -16.83 -20.83
C PRO A 146 -1.01 -15.69 -21.23
N ASN A 147 -1.37 -14.91 -22.24
CA ASN A 147 -0.59 -13.79 -22.76
C ASN A 147 -0.65 -12.53 -21.88
N ARG A 148 -1.42 -12.56 -20.79
CA ARG A 148 -1.61 -11.43 -19.86
C ARG A 148 -1.07 -11.70 -18.44
N LYS A 149 -0.46 -12.85 -18.23
CA LYS A 149 0.21 -13.17 -16.95
C LYS A 149 1.38 -12.22 -16.71
N VAL A 150 1.56 -11.79 -15.45
CA VAL A 150 2.75 -11.01 -15.07
C VAL A 150 3.98 -11.88 -15.13
N LYS A 151 3.82 -13.14 -14.72
CA LYS A 151 4.85 -14.15 -14.77
C LYS A 151 4.22 -15.50 -15.05
N ALA A 152 4.73 -16.19 -16.06
CA ALA A 152 4.38 -17.60 -16.28
C ALA A 152 5.17 -18.41 -15.25
N CYS A 153 4.49 -19.02 -14.30
CA CYS A 153 5.09 -19.87 -13.31
C CYS A 153 4.06 -20.82 -12.71
N ASP A 154 4.53 -21.95 -12.29
CA ASP A 154 3.72 -23.02 -11.72
C ASP A 154 3.67 -22.93 -10.18
N ASP A 155 4.22 -21.86 -9.60
CA ASP A 155 4.35 -21.68 -8.16
C ASP A 155 3.25 -20.73 -7.60
N ILE A 156 2.74 -21.06 -6.42
CA ILE A 156 1.73 -20.30 -5.66
C ILE A 156 2.17 -18.83 -5.43
N SER A 157 3.46 -18.57 -5.23
CA SER A 157 4.00 -17.22 -5.04
C SER A 157 3.76 -16.32 -6.26
N CYS A 158 3.76 -16.90 -7.45
CA CYS A 158 3.48 -16.19 -8.69
C CYS A 158 1.99 -15.97 -8.93
N TRP A 159 1.14 -16.87 -8.47
CA TRP A 159 -0.30 -16.72 -8.64
C TRP A 159 -0.82 -15.47 -7.94
N SER A 160 -0.20 -15.10 -6.81
CA SER A 160 -0.53 -13.86 -6.12
C SER A 160 -0.35 -12.61 -7.01
N GLN A 161 0.66 -12.60 -7.88
CA GLN A 161 0.91 -11.52 -8.82
C GLN A 161 -0.14 -11.45 -9.95
N ASN A 162 -0.79 -12.57 -10.25
CA ASN A 162 -1.85 -12.64 -11.25
C ASN A 162 -3.22 -12.24 -10.68
N ARG A 163 -3.43 -12.35 -9.38
CA ARG A 163 -4.65 -11.89 -8.71
C ARG A 163 -4.66 -10.37 -8.53
N ARG A 164 -4.94 -9.65 -9.61
CA ARG A 164 -4.82 -8.20 -9.63
C ARG A 164 -5.90 -7.50 -10.46
N ALA A 165 -6.05 -6.21 -10.25
CA ALA A 165 -6.61 -5.30 -11.22
C ALA A 165 -5.57 -4.24 -11.59
N VAL A 166 -5.62 -3.77 -12.82
CA VAL A 166 -4.69 -2.77 -13.37
C VAL A 166 -5.50 -1.60 -13.90
N THR A 167 -5.23 -0.41 -13.39
CA THR A 167 -5.77 0.84 -13.90
C THR A 167 -4.92 1.31 -15.08
N VAL A 168 -5.52 1.42 -16.24
CA VAL A 168 -4.86 1.85 -17.48
C VAL A 168 -5.46 3.19 -17.90
N LEU A 169 -4.63 4.20 -18.03
CA LEU A 169 -5.05 5.49 -18.58
C LEU A 169 -5.24 5.38 -20.09
N VAL A 170 -6.32 5.94 -20.57
CA VAL A 170 -6.66 5.98 -22.02
C VAL A 170 -6.81 7.45 -22.39
N THR A 171 -6.06 7.87 -23.36
CA THR A 171 -6.28 9.16 -24.03
C THR A 171 -7.21 8.95 -25.23
N ASP A 172 -7.99 9.94 -25.61
CA ASP A 172 -9.00 9.83 -26.69
C ASP A 172 -8.44 9.44 -28.08
N VAL A 173 -7.12 9.21 -28.17
CA VAL A 173 -6.43 8.83 -29.41
C VAL A 173 -6.49 7.32 -29.70
N GLU A 174 -6.94 6.50 -28.75
CA GLU A 174 -7.03 5.02 -28.88
C GLU A 174 -8.48 4.52 -28.87
N THR A 175 -9.36 5.07 -29.65
CA THR A 175 -10.69 4.51 -29.91
C THR A 175 -10.76 3.84 -31.27
#